data_53e72530f7f7f6331be8cdab460d1b0e
#
_entry.id   53e72530f7f7f6331be8cdab460d1b0e
#
_cell.length_a   1.000
_cell.length_b   1.000
_cell.length_c   1.000
_cell.angle_alpha   90.00
_cell.angle_beta   90.00
_cell.angle_gamma   90.00
#
_symmetry.space_group_name_H-M   'P 1'
#
loop_
_entity.id
_entity.type
_entity.pdbx_description
1 polymer ?
#
loop_
_entity_poly.entity_id
_entity_poly.type
_entity_poly.pdbx_seq_one_letter_code
_entity_poly.pdbx_strand_id
1 'polypeptide(L)'
;MVYLFTNSCYEKENTYKFGITINPFEMKRIQKNSTPPTHPFYNRIVMFSPEYKKIELWLENRFMKEGYLLKGDGGKEWVKANFDDLLNIFKEALFLFPKTEMCFGGRRYRCENGTIENRKFPNCRLDLLGIIDGEEIKCIQDGKSFRVQNNKIVVDGIIITLTKYINQYHKRNGNTNEHNGYQYFTYKGVLIYDMWQNLVGAR
;
A
#
# COMPACT_ATOMS: atom_id res chain seq x y z
N MET A 1 4.32 9.65 0.22
CA MET A 1 3.51 9.06 -0.85
C MET A 1 2.17 9.78 -0.98
N VAL A 2 1.54 9.70 -2.14
CA VAL A 2 0.17 10.15 -2.37
C VAL A 2 -0.73 8.92 -2.47
N TYR A 3 -1.95 9.00 -1.97
CA TYR A 3 -2.90 7.89 -2.00
C TYR A 3 -4.28 8.33 -2.48
N LEU A 4 -4.99 7.38 -3.08
CA LEU A 4 -6.43 7.42 -3.29
C LEU A 4 -7.03 6.18 -2.64
N PHE A 5 -7.90 6.34 -1.66
CA PHE A 5 -8.55 5.22 -1.00
C PHE A 5 -10.06 5.38 -0.91
N THR A 6 -10.73 4.28 -0.68
CA THR A 6 -12.18 4.20 -0.52
C THR A 6 -12.55 3.03 0.38
N ASN A 7 -13.83 2.79 0.59
CA ASN A 7 -14.38 1.56 1.13
C ASN A 7 -15.54 1.07 0.26
N SER A 8 -16.05 -0.11 0.55
CA SER A 8 -17.10 -0.73 -0.27
C SER A 8 -18.41 0.08 -0.37
N CYS A 9 -18.70 0.96 0.58
CA CYS A 9 -19.86 1.86 0.52
C CYS A 9 -19.56 3.06 -0.37
N TYR A 10 -18.47 3.76 -0.11
CA TYR A 10 -18.09 4.94 -0.88
C TYR A 10 -17.77 4.62 -2.35
N GLU A 11 -17.19 3.44 -2.62
CA GLU A 11 -16.91 3.02 -4.00
C GLU A 11 -18.18 2.90 -4.83
N LYS A 12 -19.29 2.40 -4.27
CA LYS A 12 -20.59 2.33 -4.95
C LYS A 12 -21.13 3.71 -5.32
N GLU A 13 -20.73 4.74 -4.57
CA GLU A 13 -21.09 6.13 -4.79
C GLU A 13 -20.04 6.89 -5.60
N ASN A 14 -19.02 6.21 -6.13
CA ASN A 14 -17.86 6.80 -6.80
C ASN A 14 -17.16 7.88 -5.95
N THR A 15 -17.08 7.65 -4.64
CA THR A 15 -16.52 8.59 -3.67
C THR A 15 -15.19 8.06 -3.14
N TYR A 16 -14.16 8.90 -3.16
CA TYR A 16 -12.80 8.54 -2.80
C TYR A 16 -12.18 9.65 -1.97
N LYS A 17 -11.25 9.26 -1.09
CA LYS A 17 -10.41 10.20 -0.36
C LYS A 17 -8.99 10.15 -0.92
N PHE A 18 -8.41 11.31 -1.22
CA PHE A 18 -7.00 11.42 -1.58
C PHE A 18 -6.23 12.21 -0.53
N GLY A 19 -4.92 12.09 -0.53
CA GLY A 19 -4.05 12.83 0.37
C GLY A 19 -2.63 12.29 0.37
N ILE A 20 -1.82 12.81 1.28
CA ILE A 20 -0.44 12.38 1.46
C ILE A 20 -0.20 11.74 2.83
N THR A 21 0.78 10.84 2.88
CA THR A 21 1.35 10.37 4.13
C THR A 21 2.84 10.08 3.96
N ILE A 22 3.61 10.35 5.00
CA ILE A 22 5.04 10.01 5.07
C ILE A 22 5.16 8.55 5.51
N ASN A 23 4.21 8.08 6.33
CA ASN A 23 4.23 6.75 6.89
C ASN A 23 3.02 5.94 6.40
N PRO A 24 3.21 4.87 5.60
CA PRO A 24 2.12 4.00 5.17
C PRO A 24 1.31 3.38 6.33
N PHE A 25 1.85 3.37 7.56
CA PHE A 25 1.15 2.88 8.77
C PHE A 25 0.23 3.91 9.41
N GLU A 26 0.42 5.21 9.15
CA GLU A 26 -0.52 6.24 9.58
C GLU A 26 -1.89 6.14 8.89
N MET A 27 -1.98 5.34 7.83
CA MET A 27 -3.26 4.94 7.22
C MET A 27 -4.23 4.38 8.26
N LYS A 28 -3.74 3.70 9.31
CA LYS A 28 -4.59 3.27 10.44
C LYS A 28 -5.20 4.44 11.21
N ARG A 29 -4.52 5.58 11.35
CA ARG A 29 -5.05 6.79 11.99
C ARG A 29 -6.16 7.40 11.13
N ILE A 30 -5.96 7.43 9.83
CA ILE A 30 -6.94 7.91 8.86
C ILE A 30 -8.16 6.97 8.84
N GLN A 31 -7.93 5.66 8.88
CA GLN A 31 -8.97 4.65 8.97
C GLN A 31 -9.77 4.76 10.27
N LYS A 32 -9.11 5.06 11.40
CA LYS A 32 -9.73 5.12 12.73
C LYS A 32 -10.62 6.35 12.93
N ASN A 33 -10.30 7.45 12.28
CA ASN A 33 -10.95 8.75 12.49
C ASN A 33 -12.05 9.07 11.46
N SER A 34 -12.25 8.25 10.43
CA SER A 34 -13.08 8.64 9.29
C SER A 34 -14.24 7.71 8.95
N THR A 35 -14.48 6.60 9.72
CA THR A 35 -15.59 5.69 9.39
C THR A 35 -16.14 4.89 10.55
N PRO A 36 -17.41 4.45 10.41
CA PRO A 36 -17.95 3.34 11.20
C PRO A 36 -17.06 2.08 11.03
N PRO A 37 -16.82 1.30 12.08
CA PRO A 37 -15.90 0.15 12.06
C PRO A 37 -16.31 -0.99 11.12
N THR A 38 -17.46 -0.90 10.48
CA THR A 38 -18.05 -1.96 9.65
C THR A 38 -17.51 -2.05 8.22
N HIS A 39 -16.80 -1.01 7.72
CA HIS A 39 -16.33 -0.97 6.33
C HIS A 39 -14.88 -0.48 6.27
N PRO A 40 -13.89 -1.39 6.30
CA PRO A 40 -12.49 -1.02 6.25
C PRO A 40 -12.14 -0.32 4.93
N PHE A 41 -11.33 0.74 5.03
CA PHE A 41 -10.77 1.41 3.86
C PHE A 41 -9.67 0.58 3.22
N TYR A 42 -9.55 0.70 1.91
CA TYR A 42 -8.46 0.13 1.13
C TYR A 42 -7.95 1.13 0.07
N ASN A 43 -6.68 1.01 -0.26
CA ASN A 43 -6.06 1.83 -1.30
C ASN A 43 -6.51 1.37 -2.68
N ARG A 44 -6.92 2.32 -3.51
CA ARG A 44 -7.17 2.10 -4.94
C ARG A 44 -5.95 2.45 -5.76
N ILE A 45 -5.31 3.58 -5.44
CA ILE A 45 -4.10 4.05 -6.10
C ILE A 45 -3.13 4.52 -5.02
N VAL A 46 -1.84 4.20 -5.18
CA VAL A 46 -0.75 4.74 -4.36
C VAL A 46 0.36 5.21 -5.28
N MET A 47 0.86 6.42 -5.05
CA MET A 47 2.02 6.97 -5.77
C MET A 47 3.18 7.19 -4.81
N PHE A 48 4.34 6.69 -5.16
CA PHE A 48 5.61 6.93 -4.47
C PHE A 48 6.41 7.96 -5.24
N SER A 49 6.74 9.08 -4.63
CA SER A 49 7.53 10.14 -5.26
C SER A 49 8.26 10.96 -4.21
N PRO A 50 9.48 11.43 -4.47
CA PRO A 50 10.12 12.46 -3.66
C PRO A 50 9.36 13.80 -3.71
N GLU A 51 8.57 14.02 -4.75
CA GLU A 51 7.80 15.24 -4.99
C GLU A 51 6.32 15.11 -4.56
N TYR A 52 6.01 14.22 -3.62
CA TYR A 52 4.64 13.88 -3.23
C TYR A 52 3.76 15.08 -2.86
N LYS A 53 4.33 16.15 -2.27
CA LYS A 53 3.59 17.39 -1.94
C LYS A 53 3.19 18.17 -3.19
N LYS A 54 4.06 18.21 -4.22
CA LYS A 54 3.75 18.86 -5.49
C LYS A 54 2.68 18.08 -6.24
N ILE A 55 2.75 16.74 -6.20
CA ILE A 55 1.74 15.88 -6.81
C ILE A 55 0.39 16.08 -6.14
N GLU A 56 0.33 16.13 -4.81
CA GLU A 56 -0.92 16.38 -4.07
C GLU A 56 -1.54 17.70 -4.48
N LEU A 57 -0.76 18.79 -4.48
CA LEU A 57 -1.23 20.11 -4.89
C LEU A 57 -1.72 20.12 -6.35
N TRP A 58 -1.00 19.43 -7.23
CA TRP A 58 -1.39 19.30 -8.64
C TRP A 58 -2.71 18.53 -8.78
N LEU A 59 -2.86 17.42 -8.06
CA LEU A 59 -4.10 16.62 -8.04
C LEU A 59 -5.27 17.44 -7.49
N GLU A 60 -5.08 18.17 -6.39
CA GLU A 60 -6.12 19.06 -5.81
C GLU A 60 -6.61 20.07 -6.86
N ASN A 61 -5.68 20.77 -7.52
CA ASN A 61 -6.02 21.72 -8.57
C ASN A 61 -6.71 21.06 -9.77
N ARG A 62 -6.28 19.86 -10.15
CA ARG A 62 -6.87 19.12 -11.26
C ARG A 62 -8.29 18.67 -10.92
N PHE A 63 -8.52 18.12 -9.73
CA PHE A 63 -9.84 17.73 -9.26
C PHE A 63 -10.78 18.91 -9.10
N MET A 64 -10.25 20.05 -8.66
CA MET A 64 -11.03 21.30 -8.57
C MET A 64 -11.50 21.76 -9.96
N LYS A 65 -10.61 21.73 -10.96
CA LYS A 65 -10.91 22.13 -12.34
C LYS A 65 -11.97 21.24 -12.98
N GLU A 66 -11.94 19.94 -12.70
CA GLU A 66 -12.93 18.98 -13.21
C GLU A 66 -14.25 18.99 -12.40
N GLY A 67 -14.30 19.73 -11.29
CA GLY A 67 -15.49 19.77 -10.42
C GLY A 67 -15.69 18.50 -9.58
N TYR A 68 -14.64 17.72 -9.38
CA TYR A 68 -14.70 16.44 -8.65
C TYR A 68 -14.59 16.61 -7.13
N LEU A 69 -14.04 17.74 -6.63
CA LEU A 69 -13.91 17.98 -5.20
C LEU A 69 -15.29 18.12 -4.53
N LEU A 70 -15.51 17.35 -3.49
CA LEU A 70 -16.68 17.49 -2.65
C LEU A 70 -16.54 18.71 -1.74
N LYS A 71 -17.54 19.60 -1.79
CA LYS A 71 -17.66 20.75 -0.89
C LYS A 71 -18.37 20.27 0.38
N GLY A 72 -17.71 20.32 1.52
CA GLY A 72 -18.32 19.93 2.80
C GLY A 72 -17.34 20.04 3.96
N ASP A 73 -17.81 19.77 5.17
CA ASP A 73 -17.04 19.87 6.43
C ASP A 73 -15.85 18.90 6.53
N GLY A 74 -15.71 17.98 5.56
CA GLY A 74 -14.62 17.01 5.47
C GLY A 74 -13.32 17.51 4.84
N GLY A 75 -13.24 18.81 4.48
CA GLY A 75 -12.05 19.39 3.84
C GLY A 75 -11.93 19.05 2.34
N LYS A 76 -10.83 19.49 1.72
CA LYS A 76 -10.55 19.34 0.28
C LYS A 76 -10.00 17.95 -0.12
N GLU A 77 -10.18 16.93 0.72
CA GLU A 77 -9.57 15.63 0.54
C GLU A 77 -10.50 14.59 -0.10
N TRP A 78 -11.77 14.94 -0.32
CA TRP A 78 -12.75 14.02 -0.89
C TRP A 78 -13.11 14.40 -2.33
N VAL A 79 -13.16 13.36 -3.18
CA VAL A 79 -13.52 13.49 -4.60
C VAL A 79 -14.66 12.54 -4.94
N LYS A 80 -15.53 12.98 -5.85
CA LYS A 80 -16.60 12.19 -6.42
C LYS A 80 -16.47 12.19 -7.93
N ALA A 81 -16.06 11.07 -8.51
CA ALA A 81 -15.89 10.88 -9.94
C ALA A 81 -15.84 9.39 -10.28
N ASN A 82 -16.04 9.05 -11.54
CA ASN A 82 -15.79 7.70 -12.02
C ASN A 82 -14.32 7.32 -11.76
N PHE A 83 -14.09 6.08 -11.34
CA PHE A 83 -12.74 5.61 -11.02
C PHE A 83 -11.77 5.69 -12.20
N ASP A 84 -12.23 5.40 -13.42
CA ASP A 84 -11.39 5.46 -14.62
C ASP A 84 -10.93 6.89 -14.92
N ASP A 85 -11.76 7.91 -14.65
CA ASP A 85 -11.39 9.31 -14.80
C ASP A 85 -10.30 9.68 -13.78
N LEU A 86 -10.46 9.27 -12.51
CA LEU A 86 -9.44 9.46 -11.49
C LEU A 86 -8.14 8.75 -11.84
N LEU A 87 -8.22 7.49 -12.31
CA LEU A 87 -7.05 6.72 -12.75
C LEU A 87 -6.31 7.42 -13.90
N ASN A 88 -7.02 8.01 -14.85
CA ASN A 88 -6.41 8.76 -15.95
C ASN A 88 -5.68 10.02 -15.43
N ILE A 89 -6.27 10.74 -14.49
CA ILE A 89 -5.60 11.90 -13.86
C ILE A 89 -4.33 11.46 -13.12
N PHE A 90 -4.36 10.34 -12.39
CA PHE A 90 -3.16 9.80 -11.74
C PHE A 90 -2.10 9.36 -12.76
N LYS A 91 -2.50 8.82 -13.92
CA LYS A 91 -1.57 8.53 -15.02
C LYS A 91 -0.97 9.78 -15.63
N GLU A 92 -1.75 10.88 -15.79
CA GLU A 92 -1.20 12.18 -16.21
C GLU A 92 -0.09 12.64 -15.25
N ALA A 93 -0.28 12.47 -13.93
CA ALA A 93 0.74 12.82 -12.95
C ALA A 93 2.06 12.03 -13.14
N LEU A 94 2.02 10.78 -13.63
CA LEU A 94 3.25 10.02 -13.95
C LEU A 94 4.08 10.66 -15.04
N PHE A 95 3.45 11.29 -16.05
CA PHE A 95 4.17 12.01 -17.10
C PHE A 95 4.79 13.30 -16.59
N LEU A 96 4.08 14.01 -15.72
CA LEU A 96 4.52 15.30 -15.18
C LEU A 96 5.59 15.17 -14.10
N PHE A 97 5.63 14.03 -13.41
CA PHE A 97 6.55 13.76 -12.30
C PHE A 97 7.34 12.47 -12.56
N PRO A 98 8.39 12.51 -13.40
CA PRO A 98 9.05 11.30 -13.95
C PRO A 98 9.74 10.41 -12.92
N LYS A 99 10.00 10.90 -11.69
CA LYS A 99 10.56 10.09 -10.59
C LYS A 99 9.48 9.42 -9.74
N THR A 100 8.27 9.30 -10.28
CA THR A 100 7.11 8.77 -9.58
C THR A 100 6.80 7.36 -10.06
N GLU A 101 6.45 6.51 -9.11
CA GLU A 101 5.89 5.18 -9.36
C GLU A 101 4.46 5.14 -8.84
N MET A 102 3.54 4.59 -9.62
CA MET A 102 2.14 4.40 -9.23
C MET A 102 1.83 2.92 -9.09
N CYS A 103 1.09 2.57 -8.07
CA CYS A 103 0.62 1.22 -7.79
C CYS A 103 -0.90 1.20 -7.88
N PHE A 104 -1.43 0.29 -8.69
CA PHE A 104 -2.86 0.09 -8.89
C PHE A 104 -3.14 -1.32 -9.39
N GLY A 105 -4.18 -1.98 -8.85
CA GLY A 105 -4.61 -3.31 -9.28
C GLY A 105 -3.52 -4.38 -9.22
N GLY A 106 -2.64 -4.34 -8.20
CA GLY A 106 -1.53 -5.28 -8.06
C GLY A 106 -0.39 -5.09 -9.07
N ARG A 107 -0.36 -3.97 -9.78
CA ARG A 107 0.66 -3.63 -10.78
C ARG A 107 1.34 -2.31 -10.46
N ARG A 108 2.58 -2.16 -10.92
CA ARG A 108 3.37 -0.94 -10.80
C ARG A 108 3.51 -0.27 -12.16
N TYR A 109 3.28 1.03 -12.18
CA TYR A 109 3.36 1.87 -13.37
C TYR A 109 4.44 2.92 -13.16
N ARG A 110 5.24 3.18 -14.19
CA ARG A 110 6.26 4.22 -14.22
C ARG A 110 6.30 4.83 -15.61
N CYS A 111 6.52 6.12 -15.69
CA CYS A 111 6.78 6.77 -16.96
C CYS A 111 8.28 6.67 -17.27
N GLU A 112 8.63 5.99 -18.36
CA GLU A 112 9.99 5.93 -18.90
C GLU A 112 9.94 6.36 -20.38
N ASN A 113 10.78 7.33 -20.75
CA ASN A 113 10.86 7.85 -22.13
C ASN A 113 9.51 8.27 -22.73
N GLY A 114 8.63 8.89 -21.92
CA GLY A 114 7.30 9.33 -22.38
C GLY A 114 6.27 8.21 -22.59
N THR A 115 6.58 7.00 -22.11
CA THR A 115 5.64 5.86 -22.16
C THR A 115 5.39 5.32 -20.75
N ILE A 116 4.13 5.01 -20.44
CA ILE A 116 3.79 4.34 -19.18
C ILE A 116 4.07 2.85 -19.32
N GLU A 117 5.11 2.40 -18.64
CA GLU A 117 5.42 0.98 -18.50
C GLU A 117 4.64 0.37 -17.34
N ASN A 118 4.12 -0.83 -17.59
CA ASN A 118 3.43 -1.63 -16.60
C ASN A 118 4.30 -2.84 -16.24
N ARG A 119 4.77 -2.88 -15.00
CA ARG A 119 5.58 -3.99 -14.49
C ARG A 119 4.82 -4.76 -13.41
N LYS A 120 5.07 -6.07 -13.34
CA LYS A 120 4.59 -6.83 -12.17
C LYS A 120 5.09 -6.19 -10.88
N PHE A 121 4.25 -6.18 -9.87
CA PHE A 121 4.66 -5.67 -8.58
C PHE A 121 5.88 -6.45 -8.08
N PRO A 122 6.90 -5.78 -7.52
CA PRO A 122 7.98 -6.51 -6.87
C PRO A 122 7.42 -7.37 -5.74
N ASN A 123 8.10 -8.44 -5.40
CA ASN A 123 7.78 -9.23 -4.23
C ASN A 123 7.61 -8.32 -3.01
N CYS A 124 6.74 -8.71 -2.09
CA CYS A 124 6.55 -7.99 -0.84
C CYS A 124 7.91 -7.64 -0.19
N ARG A 125 8.06 -6.39 0.22
CA ARG A 125 9.26 -5.89 0.88
C ARG A 125 8.87 -5.23 2.19
N LEU A 126 9.58 -5.57 3.26
CA LEU A 126 9.31 -5.06 4.60
C LEU A 126 9.58 -3.56 4.72
N ASP A 127 10.65 -3.07 4.08
CA ASP A 127 11.01 -1.65 4.08
C ASP A 127 9.96 -0.76 3.42
N LEU A 128 9.33 -1.23 2.34
CA LEU A 128 8.21 -0.51 1.70
C LEU A 128 6.96 -0.46 2.61
N LEU A 129 6.84 -1.39 3.54
CA LEU A 129 5.80 -1.39 4.57
C LEU A 129 6.19 -0.55 5.80
N GLY A 130 7.37 0.08 5.79
CA GLY A 130 7.92 0.85 6.90
C GLY A 130 8.45 -0.03 8.04
N ILE A 131 8.65 -1.33 7.80
CA ILE A 131 9.28 -2.25 8.75
C ILE A 131 10.78 -2.21 8.51
N ILE A 132 11.49 -1.44 9.32
CA ILE A 132 12.92 -1.18 9.15
C ILE A 132 13.78 -2.21 9.90
N ASP A 133 15.07 -2.21 9.58
CA ASP A 133 16.05 -3.06 10.27
C ASP A 133 16.06 -2.80 11.78
N GLY A 134 16.10 -3.87 12.55
CA GLY A 134 16.05 -3.84 14.02
C GLY A 134 14.64 -3.99 14.60
N GLU A 135 13.58 -3.76 13.84
CA GLU A 135 12.20 -4.00 14.29
C GLU A 135 11.88 -5.49 14.39
N GLU A 136 10.85 -5.80 15.18
CA GLU A 136 10.42 -7.18 15.39
C GLU A 136 9.10 -7.49 14.67
N ILE A 137 9.06 -8.65 14.03
CA ILE A 137 7.85 -9.24 13.45
C ILE A 137 7.60 -10.59 14.11
N LYS A 138 6.33 -10.96 14.23
CA LYS A 138 5.91 -12.20 14.91
C LYS A 138 5.36 -13.21 13.93
N CYS A 139 5.84 -14.44 13.99
CA CYS A 139 5.27 -15.58 13.28
C CYS A 139 4.01 -16.06 13.99
N ILE A 140 2.89 -16.23 13.26
CA ILE A 140 1.62 -16.69 13.82
C ILE A 140 1.58 -18.20 14.04
N GLN A 141 2.44 -18.97 13.38
CA GLN A 141 2.44 -20.43 13.44
C GLN A 141 3.07 -20.97 14.72
N ASP A 142 4.15 -20.37 15.18
CA ASP A 142 4.88 -20.81 16.38
C ASP A 142 4.96 -19.73 17.47
N GLY A 143 4.39 -18.56 17.21
CA GLY A 143 4.34 -17.43 18.15
C GLY A 143 5.69 -16.73 18.38
N LYS A 144 6.76 -17.11 17.67
CA LYS A 144 8.10 -16.52 17.83
C LYS A 144 8.20 -15.15 17.20
N SER A 145 8.98 -14.28 17.84
CA SER A 145 9.35 -12.97 17.30
C SER A 145 10.75 -13.02 16.69
N PHE A 146 10.93 -12.29 15.60
CA PHE A 146 12.19 -12.23 14.86
C PHE A 146 12.54 -10.79 14.55
N ARG A 147 13.82 -10.43 14.72
CA ARG A 147 14.34 -9.14 14.32
C ARG A 147 14.52 -9.08 12.79
N VAL A 148 14.10 -7.97 12.21
CA VAL A 148 14.25 -7.70 10.78
C VAL A 148 15.66 -7.21 10.47
N GLN A 149 16.23 -7.70 9.38
CA GLN A 149 17.49 -7.24 8.81
C GLN A 149 17.49 -7.43 7.29
N ASN A 150 17.74 -6.37 6.52
CA ASN A 150 17.81 -6.40 5.05
C ASN A 150 16.56 -7.04 4.40
N ASN A 151 15.35 -6.64 4.83
CA ASN A 151 14.07 -7.22 4.37
C ASN A 151 13.88 -8.72 4.65
N LYS A 152 14.60 -9.27 5.60
CA LYS A 152 14.59 -10.66 6.01
C LYS A 152 14.51 -10.74 7.53
N ILE A 153 14.52 -11.95 8.08
CA ILE A 153 14.55 -12.19 9.54
C ILE A 153 15.85 -12.84 9.96
N VAL A 154 16.26 -12.56 11.19
CA VAL A 154 17.41 -13.19 11.84
C VAL A 154 16.91 -14.38 12.67
N VAL A 155 17.38 -15.59 12.35
CA VAL A 155 17.06 -16.83 13.04
C VAL A 155 18.37 -17.49 13.45
N ASP A 156 18.61 -17.62 14.75
CA ASP A 156 19.85 -18.20 15.30
C ASP A 156 21.14 -17.59 14.68
N GLY A 157 21.13 -16.26 14.49
CA GLY A 157 22.23 -15.51 13.90
C GLY A 157 22.30 -15.57 12.36
N ILE A 158 21.41 -16.31 11.71
CA ILE A 158 21.40 -16.46 10.24
C ILE A 158 20.28 -15.62 9.64
N ILE A 159 20.58 -14.87 8.59
CA ILE A 159 19.58 -14.06 7.86
C ILE A 159 18.89 -14.92 6.81
N ILE A 160 17.57 -15.12 6.95
CA ILE A 160 16.74 -15.89 6.01
C ILE A 160 15.46 -15.14 5.64
N THR A 161 14.86 -15.50 4.50
CA THR A 161 13.56 -14.93 4.09
C THR A 161 12.42 -15.51 4.93
N LEU A 162 11.33 -14.75 5.07
CA LEU A 162 10.10 -15.20 5.73
C LEU A 162 9.58 -16.51 5.10
N THR A 163 9.58 -16.58 3.78
CA THR A 163 9.18 -17.75 3.01
C THR A 163 10.05 -18.98 3.33
N LYS A 164 11.38 -18.81 3.40
CA LYS A 164 12.29 -19.91 3.75
C LYS A 164 12.00 -20.43 5.16
N TYR A 165 11.78 -19.52 6.13
CA TYR A 165 11.44 -19.91 7.50
C TYR A 165 10.16 -20.75 7.55
N ILE A 166 9.09 -20.27 6.93
CA ILE A 166 7.78 -20.94 6.94
C ILE A 166 7.85 -22.29 6.23
N ASN A 167 8.53 -22.39 5.10
CA ASN A 167 8.68 -23.66 4.39
C ASN A 167 9.49 -24.67 5.22
N GLN A 168 10.52 -24.24 5.95
CA GLN A 168 11.24 -25.11 6.88
C GLN A 168 10.36 -25.55 8.07
N TYR A 169 9.55 -24.65 8.62
CA TYR A 169 8.61 -24.96 9.69
C TYR A 169 7.59 -26.02 9.22
N HIS A 170 6.94 -25.80 8.09
CA HIS A 170 5.96 -26.75 7.54
C HIS A 170 6.56 -28.09 7.16
N LYS A 171 7.77 -28.10 6.59
CA LYS A 171 8.49 -29.34 6.26
C LYS A 171 8.77 -30.18 7.50
N ARG A 172 9.18 -29.55 8.63
CA ARG A 172 9.38 -30.27 9.92
C ARG A 172 8.07 -30.86 10.46
N ASN A 173 6.94 -30.28 10.10
CA ASN A 173 5.60 -30.74 10.49
C ASN A 173 4.92 -31.61 9.40
N GLY A 174 5.67 -32.16 8.47
CA GLY A 174 5.18 -33.11 7.45
C GLY A 174 4.48 -32.48 6.24
N ASN A 175 4.44 -31.15 6.12
CA ASN A 175 3.84 -30.46 4.97
C ASN A 175 4.96 -29.98 4.02
N THR A 176 4.90 -30.43 2.75
CA THR A 176 5.91 -30.12 1.72
C THR A 176 5.44 -29.04 0.71
N ASN A 177 4.25 -28.50 0.86
CA ASN A 177 3.77 -27.45 -0.01
C ASN A 177 4.58 -26.16 0.16
N GLU A 178 4.75 -25.40 -0.91
CA GLU A 178 5.33 -24.06 -0.84
C GLU A 178 4.32 -23.06 -0.31
N HIS A 179 4.76 -22.20 0.61
CA HIS A 179 3.96 -21.20 1.26
C HIS A 179 4.52 -19.81 1.03
N ASN A 180 3.64 -18.80 0.88
CA ASN A 180 4.04 -17.40 0.89
C ASN A 180 4.27 -16.95 2.34
N GLY A 181 5.54 -16.76 2.72
CA GLY A 181 5.91 -16.41 4.10
C GLY A 181 5.20 -15.19 4.66
N TYR A 182 4.90 -14.19 3.85
CA TYR A 182 4.24 -12.95 4.32
C TYR A 182 2.82 -13.16 4.86
N GLN A 183 2.17 -14.26 4.55
CA GLN A 183 0.87 -14.66 5.10
C GLN A 183 0.93 -15.19 6.53
N TYR A 184 2.12 -15.43 7.04
CA TYR A 184 2.36 -16.06 8.34
C TYR A 184 3.05 -15.16 9.36
N PHE A 185 3.30 -13.91 9.01
CA PHE A 185 3.92 -12.96 9.93
C PHE A 185 3.05 -11.74 10.15
N THR A 186 3.09 -11.24 11.37
CA THR A 186 2.43 -9.99 11.77
C THR A 186 3.46 -8.96 12.22
N TYR A 187 3.15 -7.70 11.95
CA TYR A 187 3.84 -6.55 12.51
C TYR A 187 2.84 -5.67 13.25
N LYS A 188 3.10 -5.42 14.54
CA LYS A 188 2.18 -4.68 15.42
C LYS A 188 0.74 -5.23 15.39
N GLY A 189 0.61 -6.57 15.30
CA GLY A 189 -0.67 -7.28 15.28
C GLY A 189 -1.42 -7.28 13.94
N VAL A 190 -0.80 -6.78 12.86
CA VAL A 190 -1.38 -6.79 11.50
C VAL A 190 -0.61 -7.74 10.61
N LEU A 191 -1.32 -8.55 9.83
CA LEU A 191 -0.70 -9.46 8.87
C LEU A 191 0.10 -8.67 7.83
N ILE A 192 1.37 -9.05 7.61
CA ILE A 192 2.26 -8.37 6.65
C ILE A 192 1.71 -8.49 5.23
N TYR A 193 1.10 -9.63 4.91
CA TYR A 193 0.43 -9.82 3.62
C TYR A 193 -0.72 -8.82 3.39
N ASP A 194 -1.57 -8.59 4.42
CA ASP A 194 -2.66 -7.61 4.32
C ASP A 194 -2.15 -6.18 4.20
N MET A 195 -1.07 -5.85 4.92
CA MET A 195 -0.40 -4.56 4.77
C MET A 195 0.08 -4.35 3.34
N TRP A 196 0.70 -5.39 2.75
CA TRP A 196 1.16 -5.37 1.37
C TRP A 196 0.01 -5.23 0.37
N GLN A 197 -1.06 -6.03 0.52
CA GLN A 197 -2.24 -5.94 -0.35
C GLN A 197 -2.87 -4.53 -0.30
N ASN A 198 -2.96 -3.93 0.88
CA ASN A 198 -3.45 -2.57 1.03
C ASN A 198 -2.52 -1.52 0.38
N LEU A 199 -1.20 -1.71 0.49
CA LEU A 199 -0.22 -0.81 -0.12
C LEU A 199 -0.29 -0.83 -1.65
N VAL A 200 -0.48 -2.02 -2.23
CA VAL A 200 -0.48 -2.18 -3.69
C VAL A 200 -1.86 -1.98 -4.34
N GLY A 201 -2.89 -1.69 -3.55
CA GLY A 201 -4.25 -1.54 -4.06
C GLY A 201 -4.79 -2.79 -4.76
N ALA A 202 -4.40 -3.98 -4.28
CA ALA A 202 -4.74 -5.26 -4.91
C ALA A 202 -6.08 -5.85 -4.44
N ARG A 203 -6.81 -5.12 -3.60
CA ARG A 203 -8.17 -5.46 -3.17
C ARG A 203 -9.21 -4.69 -3.93
#